data_c035e11d48d59738468c5858dd9fdc67
#
_entry.id   c035e11d48d59738468c5858dd9fdc67
#
_cell.length_a   1.000
_cell.length_b   1.000
_cell.length_c   1.000
_cell.angle_alpha   90.00
_cell.angle_beta   90.00
_cell.angle_gamma   90.00
#
_symmetry.space_group_name_H-M   'P 1'
#
loop_
_entity.id
_entity.type
_entity.pdbx_description
1 polymer ?
#
loop_
_entity_poly.entity_id
_entity_poly.type
_entity_poly.pdbx_seq_one_letter_code
_entity_poly.pdbx_strand_id
1 'polypeptide(L)'
;MIKTGNNVDMKTILLAVGRTIEQHYITAVDDYVQRTKHFISFDLEVIPELKHTKNLSQDQQKEKEGERILRAFLPGDVIVLLDEYGKEYRSLDFAYWMEKKMINVSKRLVFVIGGPYGFSQQVYQTAHEKISLSQMTFSHQMVRLVFVEQLYRAMTILNGGPYHHE
;
A
#
# COMPACT_ATOMS: atom_id res chain seq x y z
N MET A 1 9.15 8.86 -24.48
CA MET A 1 8.49 7.56 -24.34
C MET A 1 9.54 6.59 -23.81
N ILE A 2 9.64 6.48 -22.50
CA ILE A 2 10.52 5.50 -21.89
C ILE A 2 9.85 4.16 -22.15
N LYS A 3 10.39 3.37 -23.08
CA LYS A 3 10.14 1.93 -23.08
C LYS A 3 10.81 1.40 -21.82
N THR A 4 10.09 1.49 -20.72
CA THR A 4 10.42 0.69 -19.55
C THR A 4 10.42 -0.73 -20.05
N GLY A 5 11.58 -1.38 -19.99
CA GLY A 5 11.61 -2.83 -19.99
C GLY A 5 10.75 -3.22 -18.80
N ASN A 6 9.45 -3.32 -19.05
CA ASN A 6 8.50 -3.75 -18.04
C ASN A 6 9.01 -5.09 -17.55
N ASN A 7 9.42 -5.16 -16.31
CA ASN A 7 9.46 -6.42 -15.62
C ASN A 7 8.00 -6.87 -15.57
N VAL A 8 7.57 -7.57 -16.62
CA VAL A 8 6.18 -8.00 -16.87
C VAL A 8 5.64 -8.86 -15.72
N ASP A 9 6.54 -9.27 -14.83
CA ASP A 9 6.27 -10.22 -13.76
C ASP A 9 6.04 -9.57 -12.39
N MET A 10 6.36 -8.28 -12.18
CA MET A 10 6.12 -7.63 -10.88
C MET A 10 4.64 -7.40 -10.66
N LYS A 11 4.12 -7.92 -9.55
CA LYS A 11 2.76 -7.64 -9.07
C LYS A 11 2.80 -6.66 -7.91
N THR A 12 2.03 -5.59 -7.98
CA THR A 12 1.86 -4.65 -6.88
C THR A 12 0.60 -4.97 -6.10
N ILE A 13 0.72 -5.05 -4.79
CA ILE A 13 -0.38 -5.37 -3.87
C ILE A 13 -0.53 -4.22 -2.85
N LEU A 14 -1.74 -3.77 -2.63
CA LEU A 14 -2.11 -3.04 -1.42
C LEU A 14 -2.81 -3.99 -0.47
N LEU A 15 -2.17 -4.31 0.63
CA LEU A 15 -2.70 -5.18 1.67
C LEU A 15 -3.26 -4.32 2.80
N ALA A 16 -4.55 -4.45 3.09
CA ALA A 16 -5.22 -3.67 4.12
C ALA A 16 -5.97 -4.57 5.11
N VAL A 17 -6.00 -4.17 6.37
CA VAL A 17 -6.76 -4.86 7.42
C VAL A 17 -8.19 -4.32 7.46
N GLY A 18 -9.16 -5.24 7.34
CA GLY A 18 -10.58 -4.90 7.32
C GLY A 18 -11.08 -4.38 5.97
N ARG A 19 -12.37 -4.49 5.76
CA ARG A 19 -13.01 -4.06 4.52
C ARG A 19 -13.15 -2.54 4.43
N THR A 20 -13.19 -2.03 3.21
CA THR A 20 -13.76 -0.70 2.95
C THR A 20 -15.27 -0.80 3.13
N ILE A 21 -15.86 0.04 3.97
CA ILE A 21 -17.27 -0.11 4.39
C ILE A 21 -18.15 0.94 3.74
N GLU A 22 -17.73 2.21 3.76
CA GLU A 22 -18.55 3.30 3.26
C GLU A 22 -18.57 3.34 1.74
N GLN A 23 -19.78 3.41 1.15
CA GLN A 23 -19.98 3.26 -0.29
C GLN A 23 -19.19 4.28 -1.11
N HIS A 24 -19.07 5.52 -0.64
CA HIS A 24 -18.30 6.55 -1.34
C HIS A 24 -16.80 6.22 -1.39
N TYR A 25 -16.23 5.59 -0.35
CA TYR A 25 -14.86 5.12 -0.38
C TYR A 25 -14.70 3.87 -1.27
N ILE A 26 -15.63 2.92 -1.19
CA ILE A 26 -15.61 1.73 -2.06
C ILE A 26 -15.55 2.16 -3.52
N THR A 27 -16.44 3.06 -3.92
CA THR A 27 -16.52 3.55 -5.30
C THR A 27 -15.25 4.29 -5.72
N ALA A 28 -14.77 5.22 -4.89
CA ALA A 28 -13.58 6.02 -5.21
C ALA A 28 -12.29 5.18 -5.24
N VAL A 29 -12.12 4.28 -4.28
CA VAL A 29 -10.94 3.39 -4.24
C VAL A 29 -10.95 2.46 -5.45
N ASP A 30 -12.08 1.85 -5.78
CA ASP A 30 -12.18 0.96 -6.95
C ASP A 30 -11.88 1.70 -8.25
N ASP A 31 -12.37 2.92 -8.42
CA ASP A 31 -12.08 3.74 -9.60
C ASP A 31 -10.56 3.90 -9.82
N TYR A 32 -9.81 4.28 -8.79
CA TYR A 32 -8.36 4.42 -8.90
C TYR A 32 -7.63 3.08 -9.04
N VAL A 33 -8.12 2.02 -8.41
CA VAL A 33 -7.58 0.67 -8.61
C VAL A 33 -7.70 0.26 -10.08
N GLN A 34 -8.88 0.42 -10.68
CA GLN A 34 -9.10 0.07 -12.09
C GLN A 34 -8.25 0.93 -13.04
N ARG A 35 -8.13 2.23 -12.78
CA ARG A 35 -7.26 3.11 -13.57
C ARG A 35 -5.79 2.67 -13.48
N THR A 36 -5.31 2.33 -12.29
CA THR A 36 -3.93 1.89 -12.07
C THR A 36 -3.61 0.59 -12.80
N LYS A 37 -4.58 -0.33 -12.91
CA LYS A 37 -4.44 -1.59 -13.64
C LYS A 37 -4.13 -1.44 -15.12
N HIS A 38 -4.39 -0.29 -15.71
CA HIS A 38 -3.98 -0.01 -17.09
C HIS A 38 -2.46 0.16 -17.24
N PHE A 39 -1.75 0.44 -16.15
CA PHE A 39 -0.31 0.70 -16.16
C PHE A 39 0.51 -0.45 -15.58
N ILE A 40 0.02 -1.07 -14.50
CA ILE A 40 0.72 -2.13 -13.76
C ILE A 40 -0.26 -3.21 -13.30
N SER A 41 0.25 -4.40 -13.03
CA SER A 41 -0.50 -5.41 -12.32
C SER A 41 -0.70 -4.96 -10.87
N PHE A 42 -1.93 -4.66 -10.48
CA PHE A 42 -2.24 -4.12 -9.17
C PHE A 42 -3.53 -4.73 -8.60
N ASP A 43 -3.48 -5.15 -7.35
CA ASP A 43 -4.66 -5.62 -6.61
C ASP A 43 -4.69 -5.05 -5.19
N LEU A 44 -5.89 -4.80 -4.69
CA LEU A 44 -6.17 -4.55 -3.28
C LEU A 44 -6.61 -5.86 -2.63
N GLU A 45 -5.84 -6.32 -1.65
CA GLU A 45 -6.15 -7.51 -0.85
C GLU A 45 -6.54 -7.11 0.57
N VAL A 46 -7.54 -7.75 1.12
CA VAL A 46 -8.06 -7.45 2.46
C VAL A 46 -7.80 -8.62 3.40
N ILE A 47 -7.14 -8.32 4.52
CA ILE A 47 -7.04 -9.23 5.66
C ILE A 47 -8.30 -9.02 6.51
N PRO A 48 -9.09 -10.07 6.82
CA PRO A 48 -10.26 -9.94 7.68
C PRO A 48 -9.89 -9.37 9.06
N GLU A 49 -10.72 -8.48 9.56
CA GLU A 49 -10.58 -7.96 10.93
C GLU A 49 -10.63 -9.07 11.97
N LEU A 50 -9.95 -8.83 13.10
CA LEU A 50 -10.10 -9.68 14.28
C LEU A 50 -11.53 -9.58 14.83
N LYS A 51 -12.08 -10.72 15.21
CA LYS A 51 -13.36 -10.80 15.92
C LYS A 51 -13.12 -10.97 17.43
N HIS A 52 -14.12 -10.59 18.23
CA HIS A 52 -14.09 -10.78 19.70
C HIS A 52 -12.88 -10.10 20.38
N THR A 53 -12.63 -8.85 20.03
CA THR A 53 -11.50 -8.06 20.55
C THR A 53 -11.77 -7.39 21.91
N LYS A 54 -12.98 -7.48 22.43
CA LYS A 54 -13.41 -6.79 23.68
C LYS A 54 -12.47 -7.00 24.87
N ASN A 55 -11.91 -8.20 25.02
CA ASN A 55 -11.06 -8.59 26.14
C ASN A 55 -9.57 -8.54 25.80
N LEU A 56 -9.21 -8.03 24.64
CA LEU A 56 -7.81 -7.89 24.22
C LEU A 56 -7.30 -6.49 24.55
N SER A 57 -6.07 -6.42 25.07
CA SER A 57 -5.34 -5.15 25.14
C SER A 57 -4.99 -4.68 23.71
N GLN A 58 -4.63 -3.41 23.58
CA GLN A 58 -4.16 -2.85 22.30
C GLN A 58 -2.94 -3.63 21.78
N ASP A 59 -2.00 -3.97 22.65
CA ASP A 59 -0.81 -4.74 22.28
C ASP A 59 -1.17 -6.16 21.84
N GLN A 60 -2.07 -6.84 22.53
CA GLN A 60 -2.55 -8.18 22.12
C GLN A 60 -3.25 -8.13 20.76
N GLN A 61 -4.09 -7.12 20.52
CA GLN A 61 -4.75 -6.94 19.24
C GLN A 61 -3.74 -6.69 18.13
N LYS A 62 -2.77 -5.81 18.37
CA LYS A 62 -1.68 -5.50 17.42
C LYS A 62 -0.84 -6.74 17.07
N GLU A 63 -0.51 -7.57 18.07
CA GLU A 63 0.24 -8.81 17.83
C GLU A 63 -0.56 -9.82 17.00
N LYS A 64 -1.82 -10.07 17.34
CA LYS A 64 -2.69 -11.00 16.60
C LYS A 64 -2.95 -10.54 15.17
N GLU A 65 -3.14 -9.26 14.97
CA GLU A 65 -3.28 -8.66 13.65
C GLU A 65 -1.97 -8.79 12.84
N GLY A 66 -0.85 -8.54 13.51
CA GLY A 66 0.49 -8.74 12.93
C GLY A 66 0.73 -10.16 12.44
N GLU A 67 0.30 -11.17 13.17
CA GLU A 67 0.38 -12.57 12.74
C GLU A 67 -0.38 -12.82 11.43
N ARG A 68 -1.56 -12.22 11.28
CA ARG A 68 -2.35 -12.31 10.03
C ARG A 68 -1.67 -11.61 8.87
N ILE A 69 -1.09 -10.43 9.12
CA ILE A 69 -0.32 -9.69 8.11
C ILE A 69 0.86 -10.55 7.64
N LEU A 70 1.64 -11.09 8.57
CA LEU A 70 2.80 -11.93 8.25
C LEU A 70 2.45 -13.17 7.42
N ARG A 71 1.31 -13.81 7.70
CA ARG A 71 0.82 -14.96 6.93
C ARG A 71 0.44 -14.61 5.49
N ALA A 72 0.13 -13.36 5.21
CA ALA A 72 -0.20 -12.90 3.86
C ALA A 72 1.03 -12.63 2.99
N PHE A 73 2.21 -12.58 3.59
CA PHE A 73 3.46 -12.40 2.85
C PHE A 73 3.91 -13.70 2.21
N LEU A 74 4.48 -13.60 1.02
CA LEU A 74 5.02 -14.71 0.26
C LEU A 74 6.55 -14.57 0.13
N PRO A 75 7.27 -15.68 -0.10
CA PRO A 75 8.70 -15.63 -0.34
C PRO A 75 9.04 -14.74 -1.53
N GLY A 76 10.01 -13.84 -1.34
CA GLY A 76 10.45 -12.91 -2.36
C GLY A 76 9.66 -11.60 -2.43
N ASP A 77 8.66 -11.40 -1.56
CA ASP A 77 7.96 -10.13 -1.43
C ASP A 77 8.91 -9.02 -0.98
N VAL A 78 8.74 -7.85 -1.57
CA VAL A 78 9.30 -6.60 -1.04
C VAL A 78 8.20 -5.87 -0.30
N ILE A 79 8.36 -5.73 1.01
CA ILE A 79 7.34 -5.22 1.93
C ILE A 79 7.62 -3.75 2.25
N VAL A 80 6.62 -2.91 2.00
CA VAL A 80 6.64 -1.47 2.29
C VAL A 80 5.46 -1.14 3.20
N LEU A 81 5.74 -0.73 4.41
CA LEU A 81 4.70 -0.31 5.35
C LEU A 81 4.31 1.15 5.09
N LEU A 82 3.01 1.41 5.05
CA LEU A 82 2.49 2.77 5.09
C LEU A 82 2.34 3.17 6.56
N ASP A 83 3.24 4.00 7.03
CA ASP A 83 3.43 4.33 8.44
C ASP A 83 3.80 5.81 8.58
N GLU A 84 3.19 6.51 9.53
CA GLU A 84 3.43 7.95 9.75
C GLU A 84 4.90 8.30 10.07
N TYR A 85 5.65 7.33 10.60
CA TYR A 85 7.08 7.48 10.89
C TYR A 85 7.99 7.06 9.73
N GLY A 86 7.41 6.73 8.57
CA GLY A 86 8.16 6.38 7.38
C GLY A 86 8.76 7.60 6.67
N LYS A 87 9.48 7.33 5.58
CA LYS A 87 10.01 8.38 4.73
C LYS A 87 8.89 9.05 3.93
N GLU A 88 8.89 10.37 3.94
CA GLU A 88 7.98 11.18 3.12
C GLU A 88 8.56 11.41 1.72
N TYR A 89 7.67 11.47 0.74
CA TYR A 89 8.00 11.74 -0.66
C TYR A 89 7.09 12.82 -1.22
N ARG A 90 7.63 13.66 -2.08
CA ARG A 90 6.82 14.41 -3.05
C ARG A 90 6.27 13.43 -4.09
N SER A 91 5.16 13.75 -4.74
CA SER A 91 4.55 12.86 -5.74
C SER A 91 5.51 12.48 -6.87
N LEU A 92 6.32 13.43 -7.32
CA LEU A 92 7.34 13.17 -8.35
C LEU A 92 8.42 12.20 -7.87
N ASP A 93 8.92 12.38 -6.65
CA ASP A 93 9.94 11.51 -6.06
C ASP A 93 9.40 10.10 -5.80
N PHE A 94 8.13 9.99 -5.41
CA PHE A 94 7.46 8.70 -5.27
C PHE A 94 7.32 7.99 -6.64
N ALA A 95 7.02 8.71 -7.71
CA ALA A 95 7.00 8.15 -9.05
C ALA A 95 8.37 7.55 -9.44
N TYR A 96 9.46 8.27 -9.20
CA TYR A 96 10.82 7.75 -9.47
C TYR A 96 11.18 6.57 -8.56
N TRP A 97 10.75 6.60 -7.31
CA TRP A 97 10.91 5.46 -6.41
C TRP A 97 10.17 4.22 -6.95
N MET A 98 8.93 4.39 -7.43
CA MET A 98 8.17 3.31 -8.08
C MET A 98 8.87 2.77 -9.32
N GLU A 99 9.41 3.65 -10.17
CA GLU A 99 10.18 3.23 -11.35
C GLU A 99 11.34 2.31 -10.99
N LYS A 100 12.11 2.65 -9.95
CA LYS A 100 13.20 1.81 -9.46
C LYS A 100 12.70 0.46 -8.95
N LYS A 101 11.58 0.44 -8.24
CA LYS A 101 10.97 -0.81 -7.75
C LYS A 101 10.53 -1.69 -8.93
N MET A 102 9.91 -1.11 -9.96
CA MET A 102 9.49 -1.83 -11.15
C MET A 102 10.66 -2.48 -11.90
N ILE A 103 11.86 -1.93 -11.80
CA ILE A 103 13.08 -2.50 -12.39
C ILE A 103 13.66 -3.61 -11.51
N ASN A 104 13.66 -3.43 -10.20
CA ASN A 104 14.42 -4.27 -9.26
C ASN A 104 13.61 -5.38 -8.56
N VAL A 105 12.29 -5.24 -8.49
CA VAL A 105 11.42 -6.23 -7.82
C VAL A 105 10.92 -7.24 -8.85
N SER A 106 11.27 -8.51 -8.65
CA SER A 106 10.96 -9.58 -9.60
C SER A 106 9.64 -10.29 -9.33
N LYS A 107 9.08 -10.20 -8.12
CA LYS A 107 7.85 -10.89 -7.72
C LYS A 107 6.77 -9.90 -7.30
N ARG A 108 6.58 -9.68 -6.00
CA ARG A 108 5.55 -8.79 -5.49
C ARG A 108 6.16 -7.60 -4.75
N LEU A 109 5.63 -6.42 -5.03
CA LEU A 109 5.79 -5.22 -4.22
C LEU A 109 4.51 -5.06 -3.39
N VAL A 110 4.61 -5.21 -2.07
CA VAL A 110 3.47 -5.23 -1.17
C VAL A 110 3.50 -4.00 -0.27
N PHE A 111 2.52 -3.12 -0.46
CA PHE A 111 2.25 -2.02 0.46
C PHE A 111 1.26 -2.49 1.52
N VAL A 112 1.49 -2.14 2.77
CA VAL A 112 0.64 -2.59 3.89
C VAL A 112 0.08 -1.41 4.65
N ILE A 113 -1.24 -1.39 4.79
CA ILE A 113 -1.96 -0.50 5.71
C ILE A 113 -2.35 -1.32 6.93
N GLY A 114 -1.84 -0.94 8.09
CA GLY A 114 -2.15 -1.59 9.35
C GLY A 114 -3.51 -1.24 9.92
N GLY A 115 -3.86 -1.89 11.01
CA GLY A 115 -5.06 -1.60 11.78
C GLY A 115 -4.91 -0.40 12.72
N PRO A 116 -5.87 -0.21 13.66
CA PRO A 116 -5.99 1.01 14.46
C PRO A 116 -4.83 1.27 15.41
N TYR A 117 -4.06 0.26 15.76
CA TYR A 117 -2.96 0.37 16.73
C TYR A 117 -1.57 0.28 16.07
N GLY A 118 -1.51 0.38 14.74
CA GLY A 118 -0.25 0.27 14.01
C GLY A 118 0.24 -1.16 13.83
N PHE A 119 1.52 -1.31 13.58
CA PHE A 119 2.15 -2.60 13.29
C PHE A 119 2.82 -3.20 14.54
N SER A 120 2.81 -4.53 14.62
CA SER A 120 3.61 -5.25 15.61
C SER A 120 5.11 -5.08 15.30
N GLN A 121 5.94 -5.30 16.33
CA GLN A 121 7.40 -5.25 16.15
C GLN A 121 7.87 -6.26 15.10
N GLN A 122 7.29 -7.45 15.06
CA GLN A 122 7.64 -8.48 14.08
C GLN A 122 7.32 -8.07 12.65
N VAL A 123 6.22 -7.38 12.43
CA VAL A 123 5.90 -6.80 11.11
C VAL A 123 6.93 -5.74 10.73
N TYR A 124 7.30 -4.84 11.64
CA TYR A 124 8.36 -3.86 11.40
C TYR A 124 9.70 -4.51 11.04
N GLN A 125 10.07 -5.59 11.73
CA GLN A 125 11.33 -6.30 11.47
C GLN A 125 11.34 -7.03 10.11
N THR A 126 10.17 -7.47 9.64
CA THR A 126 10.02 -8.14 8.35
C THR A 126 9.99 -7.16 7.18
N ALA A 127 9.56 -5.93 7.41
CA ALA A 127 9.44 -4.91 6.37
C ALA A 127 10.80 -4.46 5.84
N HIS A 128 10.84 -4.14 4.56
CA HIS A 128 12.02 -3.62 3.89
C HIS A 128 12.11 -2.10 3.97
N GLU A 129 10.96 -1.42 3.87
CA GLU A 129 10.87 0.04 3.89
C GLU A 129 9.58 0.50 4.57
N LYS A 130 9.59 1.76 4.99
CA LYS A 130 8.40 2.48 5.48
C LYS A 130 8.24 3.77 4.70
N ILE A 131 7.02 4.04 4.25
CA ILE A 131 6.65 5.29 3.58
C ILE A 131 5.56 5.98 4.38
N SER A 132 5.73 7.27 4.65
CA SER A 132 4.69 8.11 5.22
C SER A 132 3.98 8.90 4.12
N LEU A 133 2.66 8.77 4.05
CA LEU A 133 1.84 9.60 3.18
C LEU A 133 1.62 10.99 3.77
N SER A 134 1.67 11.10 5.10
CA SER A 134 1.57 12.35 5.85
C SER A 134 1.93 12.09 7.31
N GLN A 135 2.40 13.10 8.01
CA GLN A 135 2.52 13.09 9.47
C GLN A 135 1.15 13.21 10.16
N MET A 136 0.13 13.64 9.42
CA MET A 136 -1.24 13.67 9.92
C MET A 136 -1.87 12.27 9.83
N THR A 137 -2.69 11.94 10.80
CA THR A 137 -3.40 10.65 10.84
C THR A 137 -4.62 10.68 9.92
N PHE A 138 -4.75 9.66 9.10
CA PHE A 138 -5.94 9.42 8.29
C PHE A 138 -6.82 8.33 8.91
N SER A 139 -8.12 8.39 8.64
CA SER A 139 -8.99 7.24 8.88
C SER A 139 -8.57 6.06 7.98
N HIS A 140 -8.90 4.83 8.39
CA HIS A 140 -8.59 3.62 7.62
C HIS A 140 -9.21 3.62 6.22
N GLN A 141 -10.35 4.25 6.05
CA GLN A 141 -11.02 4.38 4.77
C GLN A 141 -10.31 5.39 3.88
N MET A 142 -9.98 6.56 4.44
CA MET A 142 -9.34 7.65 3.70
C MET A 142 -7.92 7.30 3.26
N VAL A 143 -7.11 6.64 4.10
CA VAL A 143 -5.72 6.33 3.75
C VAL A 143 -5.62 5.43 2.52
N ARG A 144 -6.57 4.52 2.33
CA ARG A 144 -6.66 3.68 1.12
C ARG A 144 -6.84 4.52 -0.13
N LEU A 145 -7.77 5.47 -0.06
CA LEU A 145 -8.05 6.38 -1.17
C LEU A 145 -6.84 7.27 -1.50
N VAL A 146 -6.22 7.86 -0.48
CA VAL A 146 -5.01 8.67 -0.66
C VAL A 146 -3.90 7.87 -1.32
N PHE A 147 -3.67 6.64 -0.88
CA PHE A 147 -2.61 5.80 -1.43
C PHE A 147 -2.88 5.39 -2.88
N VAL A 148 -4.07 4.88 -3.19
CA VAL A 148 -4.37 4.44 -4.56
C VAL A 148 -4.39 5.60 -5.55
N GLU A 149 -4.79 6.79 -5.13
CA GLU A 149 -4.70 8.01 -5.94
C GLU A 149 -3.23 8.37 -6.22
N GLN A 150 -2.36 8.34 -5.18
CA GLN A 150 -0.94 8.64 -5.37
C GLN A 150 -0.22 7.57 -6.21
N LEU A 151 -0.59 6.31 -6.10
CA LEU A 151 -0.06 5.26 -6.96
C LEU A 151 -0.47 5.48 -8.42
N TYR A 152 -1.74 5.79 -8.67
CA TYR A 152 -2.21 6.16 -10.01
C TYR A 152 -1.46 7.37 -10.56
N ARG A 153 -1.31 8.43 -9.74
CA ARG A 153 -0.56 9.64 -10.10
C ARG A 153 0.89 9.31 -10.49
N ALA A 154 1.56 8.48 -9.69
CA ALA A 154 2.92 8.05 -10.01
C ALA A 154 3.01 7.36 -11.37
N MET A 155 2.06 6.49 -11.70
CA MET A 155 2.03 5.82 -13.00
C MET A 155 1.76 6.80 -14.15
N THR A 156 0.92 7.80 -13.95
CA THR A 156 0.69 8.84 -14.97
C THR A 156 1.94 9.71 -15.19
N ILE A 157 2.67 10.04 -14.13
CA ILE A 157 3.95 10.78 -14.23
C ILE A 157 4.95 9.98 -15.07
N LEU A 158 5.13 8.69 -14.78
CA LEU A 158 6.08 7.83 -15.49
C LEU A 158 5.72 7.62 -16.95
N ASN A 159 4.45 7.75 -17.32
CA ASN A 159 3.96 7.59 -18.69
C ASN A 159 3.72 8.92 -19.41
N GLY A 160 4.11 10.06 -18.83
CA GLY A 160 3.99 11.38 -19.46
C GLY A 160 2.55 11.89 -19.58
N GLY A 161 1.63 11.39 -18.76
CA GLY A 161 0.23 11.79 -18.78
C GLY A 161 -0.01 13.17 -18.13
N PRO A 162 -1.14 13.83 -18.44
CA PRO A 162 -1.44 15.19 -17.99
C PRO A 162 -2.08 15.28 -16.58
N TYR A 163 -2.19 14.19 -15.88
CA TYR A 163 -2.90 14.15 -14.59
C TYR A 163 -2.20 14.94 -13.48
N HIS A 164 -0.85 14.91 -13.46
CA HIS A 164 -0.05 15.63 -12.47
C HIS A 164 0.35 17.01 -12.98
N HIS A 165 0.15 18.00 -12.16
CA HIS A 165 0.63 19.37 -12.35
C HIS A 165 1.46 19.79 -11.13
N GLU A 166 2.67 20.28 -11.35
CA GLU A 166 3.50 20.94 -10.33
C GLU A 166 3.19 22.44 -10.25
#